data_d2e628bc29e6497e29af1bb756843553
#
_entry.id   d2e628bc29e6497e29af1bb756843553
#
_cell.length_a   1.000
_cell.length_b   1.000
_cell.length_c   1.000
_cell.angle_alpha   90.00
_cell.angle_beta   90.00
_cell.angle_gamma   90.00
#
_symmetry.space_group_name_H-M   'P 1'
#
loop_
_entity.id
_entity.type
_entity.pdbx_description
1 polymer ?
#
loop_
_entity_poly.entity_id
_entity_poly.type
_entity_poly.pdbx_seq_one_letter_code
_entity_poly.pdbx_strand_id
1 'polypeptide(L)'
;MIKEICFANEIIIFARYILMNEEDIMLAYTYIEHGKFELREKARPEIKDSRDAIVRVTLGSICTSDLHIKHGSVPRAVPGITVGHEMVGVVEQVGADVTSVKPGDRVTVNVETFCGECFFCKHGYVNNCTDPNGGWALGCRIDGGQAEYVRVPYADQGLNRIPDTVSDEQALFVGDVLATGFWATRISEITAEDTVLIIGAGPTGICTLLCVVVYHRGLQS
;
A
#
# COMPACT_ATOMS: atom_id res chain seq x y z
N MET A 1 -3.19 -27.48 33.59
CA MET A 1 -1.96 -27.07 32.87
C MET A 1 -2.22 -26.20 31.64
N ILE A 2 -3.32 -26.35 30.91
CA ILE A 2 -3.62 -25.54 29.70
C ILE A 2 -4.18 -24.14 30.04
N LYS A 3 -4.83 -23.97 31.20
CA LYS A 3 -5.40 -22.67 31.63
C LYS A 3 -4.33 -21.64 32.07
N GLU A 4 -3.20 -22.09 32.61
CA GLU A 4 -2.12 -21.20 33.06
C GLU A 4 -1.28 -20.62 31.89
N ILE A 5 -1.20 -21.33 30.75
CA ILE A 5 -0.46 -20.87 29.56
C ILE A 5 -1.21 -19.74 28.82
N CYS A 6 -2.56 -19.76 28.80
CA CYS A 6 -3.36 -18.67 28.24
C CYS A 6 -3.24 -17.37 29.07
N PHE A 7 -3.23 -17.51 30.41
CA PHE A 7 -3.06 -16.33 31.28
C PHE A 7 -1.68 -15.68 31.17
N ALA A 8 -0.64 -16.49 30.97
CA ALA A 8 0.72 -15.94 30.78
C ALA A 8 0.86 -15.12 29.51
N ASN A 9 0.25 -15.53 28.41
CA ASN A 9 0.26 -14.79 27.13
C ASN A 9 -0.54 -13.46 27.22
N GLU A 10 -1.68 -13.47 27.87
CA GLU A 10 -2.45 -12.23 28.08
C GLU A 10 -1.75 -11.23 29.01
N ILE A 11 -1.08 -11.72 30.04
CA ILE A 11 -0.27 -10.89 30.96
C ILE A 11 0.94 -10.30 30.23
N ILE A 12 1.60 -11.06 29.37
CA ILE A 12 2.75 -10.57 28.59
C ILE A 12 2.31 -9.51 27.57
N ILE A 13 1.16 -9.71 26.89
CA ILE A 13 0.59 -8.72 25.97
C ILE A 13 0.19 -7.45 26.73
N PHE A 14 -0.45 -7.58 27.88
CA PHE A 14 -0.88 -6.45 28.71
C PHE A 14 0.31 -5.71 29.33
N ALA A 15 1.34 -6.43 29.80
CA ALA A 15 2.57 -5.83 30.32
C ALA A 15 3.37 -5.10 29.21
N ARG A 16 3.39 -5.62 27.97
CA ARG A 16 4.02 -4.95 26.84
C ARG A 16 3.29 -3.64 26.48
N TYR A 17 1.95 -3.63 26.54
CA TYR A 17 1.15 -2.43 26.30
C TYR A 17 1.34 -1.35 27.37
N ILE A 18 1.50 -1.72 28.65
CA ILE A 18 1.77 -0.80 29.76
C ILE A 18 3.18 -0.19 29.71
N LEU A 19 4.13 -0.87 29.06
CA LEU A 19 5.52 -0.44 28.92
C LEU A 19 5.79 0.36 27.63
N MET A 20 4.79 0.52 26.75
CA MET A 20 4.92 1.34 25.54
C MET A 20 4.86 2.81 25.92
N ASN A 21 5.86 3.57 25.49
CA ASN A 21 5.83 5.03 25.56
C ASN A 21 4.79 5.57 24.58
N GLU A 22 4.30 6.78 24.77
CA GLU A 22 3.39 7.44 23.82
C GLU A 22 3.98 7.52 22.39
N GLU A 23 5.31 7.56 22.28
CA GLU A 23 6.04 7.56 21.01
C GLU A 23 5.99 6.21 20.26
N ASP A 24 5.64 5.11 20.95
CA ASP A 24 5.54 3.76 20.37
C ASP A 24 4.14 3.41 19.89
N ILE A 25 3.18 4.31 20.08
CA ILE A 25 1.77 4.14 19.72
C ILE A 25 1.44 5.06 18.55
N MET A 26 0.56 4.61 17.65
CA MET A 26 0.04 5.38 16.54
C MET A 26 -1.47 5.21 16.41
N LEU A 27 -2.15 6.20 15.82
CA LEU A 27 -3.53 6.07 15.39
C LEU A 27 -3.61 5.35 14.05
N ALA A 28 -4.54 4.40 13.93
CA ALA A 28 -4.73 3.59 12.74
C ALA A 28 -6.22 3.27 12.51
N TYR A 29 -6.68 3.41 11.27
CA TYR A 29 -8.03 3.03 10.89
C TYR A 29 -8.07 1.54 10.59
N THR A 30 -8.77 0.78 11.42
CA THR A 30 -8.64 -0.67 11.52
C THR A 30 -9.92 -1.37 11.07
N TYR A 31 -9.78 -2.42 10.25
CA TYR A 31 -10.87 -3.34 9.93
C TYR A 31 -11.12 -4.29 11.09
N ILE A 32 -12.30 -4.20 11.70
CA ILE A 32 -12.67 -5.03 12.86
C ILE A 32 -13.40 -6.30 12.41
N GLU A 33 -14.46 -6.11 11.64
CA GLU A 33 -15.34 -7.15 11.13
C GLU A 33 -16.19 -6.63 9.97
N HIS A 34 -16.95 -7.50 9.33
CA HIS A 34 -17.87 -7.11 8.27
C HIS A 34 -18.74 -5.92 8.70
N GLY A 35 -18.73 -4.87 7.90
CA GLY A 35 -19.46 -3.63 8.13
C GLY A 35 -18.78 -2.63 9.08
N LYS A 36 -17.64 -2.99 9.71
CA LYS A 36 -17.09 -2.20 10.80
C LYS A 36 -15.60 -1.89 10.64
N PHE A 37 -15.30 -0.60 10.52
CA PHE A 37 -13.98 -0.02 10.68
C PHE A 37 -13.96 0.88 11.92
N GLU A 38 -12.85 0.95 12.63
CA GLU A 38 -12.66 1.80 13.80
C GLU A 38 -11.29 2.46 13.79
N LEU A 39 -11.23 3.71 14.27
CA LEU A 39 -9.97 4.34 14.63
C LEU A 39 -9.48 3.71 15.95
N ARG A 40 -8.26 3.16 15.95
CA ARG A 40 -7.65 2.49 17.10
C ARG A 40 -6.22 2.94 17.30
N GLU A 41 -5.79 2.88 18.54
CA GLU A 41 -4.38 2.90 18.88
C GLU A 41 -3.76 1.54 18.58
N LYS A 42 -2.62 1.57 17.88
CA LYS A 42 -1.81 0.38 17.54
C LYS A 42 -0.35 0.67 17.82
N ALA A 43 0.43 -0.38 18.02
CA ALA A 43 1.88 -0.26 18.05
C ALA A 43 2.40 0.27 16.70
N ARG A 44 3.40 1.17 16.75
CA ARG A 44 4.14 1.57 15.55
C ARG A 44 4.75 0.34 14.88
N PRO A 45 4.78 0.29 13.54
CA PRO A 45 5.38 -0.83 12.84
C PRO A 45 6.90 -0.86 13.02
N GLU A 46 7.46 -2.07 13.08
CA GLU A 46 8.90 -2.32 13.16
C GLU A 46 9.40 -2.95 11.84
N ILE A 47 10.69 -2.80 11.54
CA ILE A 47 11.37 -3.56 10.48
C ILE A 47 11.33 -5.05 10.85
N LYS A 48 10.79 -5.88 9.96
CA LYS A 48 10.68 -7.34 10.12
C LYS A 48 11.61 -8.12 9.20
N ASP A 49 11.97 -7.53 8.07
CA ASP A 49 12.89 -8.09 7.07
C ASP A 49 13.91 -7.01 6.69
N SER A 50 15.12 -7.40 6.32
CA SER A 50 16.17 -6.47 5.90
C SER A 50 15.80 -5.63 4.66
N ARG A 51 14.78 -6.00 3.92
CA ARG A 51 14.26 -5.31 2.73
C ARG A 51 13.03 -4.43 3.01
N ASP A 52 12.63 -4.28 4.28
CA ASP A 52 11.49 -3.44 4.67
C ASP A 52 11.88 -1.97 4.79
N ALA A 53 10.91 -1.08 4.66
CA ALA A 53 11.00 0.30 5.14
C ALA A 53 9.79 0.64 6.03
N ILE A 54 10.01 1.60 6.94
CA ILE A 54 8.93 2.27 7.69
C ILE A 54 8.76 3.65 7.06
N VAL A 55 7.54 3.96 6.69
CA VAL A 55 7.15 5.25 6.12
C VAL A 55 6.22 5.96 7.09
N ARG A 56 6.55 7.20 7.45
CA ARG A 56 5.64 8.12 8.13
C ARG A 56 4.72 8.72 7.07
N VAL A 57 3.43 8.39 7.15
CA VAL A 57 2.42 8.80 6.18
C VAL A 57 2.14 10.30 6.34
N THR A 58 2.21 11.04 5.25
CA THR A 58 1.87 12.47 5.19
C THR A 58 0.51 12.72 4.56
N LEU A 59 0.10 11.86 3.62
CA LEU A 59 -1.19 11.93 2.96
C LEU A 59 -1.61 10.54 2.51
N GLY A 60 -2.90 10.20 2.68
CA GLY A 60 -3.50 8.97 2.20
C GLY A 60 -4.86 9.22 1.59
N SER A 61 -5.34 8.33 0.73
CA SER A 61 -6.68 8.36 0.17
C SER A 61 -7.50 7.13 0.59
N ILE A 62 -8.81 7.24 0.41
CA ILE A 62 -9.75 6.13 0.59
C ILE A 62 -10.12 5.62 -0.81
N CYS A 63 -9.84 4.36 -1.06
CA CYS A 63 -10.20 3.67 -2.28
C CYS A 63 -11.55 2.96 -2.14
N THR A 64 -12.23 2.74 -3.26
CA THR A 64 -13.43 1.87 -3.30
C THR A 64 -13.13 0.46 -2.81
N SER A 65 -11.89 -0.02 -2.96
CA SER A 65 -11.45 -1.32 -2.43
C SER A 65 -11.56 -1.41 -0.91
N ASP A 66 -11.39 -0.31 -0.17
CA ASP A 66 -11.60 -0.27 1.28
C ASP A 66 -13.08 -0.50 1.62
N LEU A 67 -14.00 0.06 0.81
CA LEU A 67 -15.43 -0.21 0.95
C LEU A 67 -15.78 -1.67 0.63
N HIS A 68 -15.11 -2.28 -0.34
CA HIS A 68 -15.25 -3.70 -0.64
C HIS A 68 -14.81 -4.58 0.53
N ILE A 69 -13.71 -4.22 1.21
CA ILE A 69 -13.30 -4.89 2.47
C ILE A 69 -14.40 -4.71 3.51
N LYS A 70 -14.86 -3.48 3.74
CA LYS A 70 -15.92 -3.18 4.71
C LYS A 70 -17.18 -4.03 4.48
N HIS A 71 -17.59 -4.20 3.22
CA HIS A 71 -18.80 -4.93 2.85
C HIS A 71 -18.57 -6.46 2.70
N GLY A 72 -17.38 -6.97 3.08
CA GLY A 72 -17.09 -8.41 3.04
C GLY A 72 -16.90 -8.99 1.64
N SER A 73 -16.77 -8.15 0.61
CA SER A 73 -16.57 -8.59 -0.78
C SER A 73 -15.12 -9.01 -1.08
N VAL A 74 -14.22 -8.87 -0.11
CA VAL A 74 -12.80 -9.26 -0.22
C VAL A 74 -12.51 -10.38 0.81
N PRO A 75 -12.72 -11.66 0.45
CA PRO A 75 -12.61 -12.77 1.41
C PRO A 75 -11.22 -12.95 2.04
N ARG A 76 -10.17 -12.41 1.38
CA ARG A 76 -8.78 -12.47 1.88
C ARG A 76 -8.42 -11.36 2.86
N ALA A 77 -9.30 -10.38 3.08
CA ALA A 77 -9.07 -9.32 4.05
C ALA A 77 -9.05 -9.88 5.47
N VAL A 78 -8.08 -9.48 6.27
CA VAL A 78 -7.85 -10.01 7.61
C VAL A 78 -8.38 -9.04 8.66
N PRO A 79 -9.30 -9.45 9.56
CA PRO A 79 -9.71 -8.62 10.69
C PRO A 79 -8.52 -8.21 11.57
N GLY A 80 -8.55 -6.98 12.09
CA GLY A 80 -7.48 -6.41 12.92
C GLY A 80 -6.39 -5.66 12.16
N ILE A 81 -6.36 -5.73 10.82
CA ILE A 81 -5.41 -4.96 10.02
C ILE A 81 -5.79 -3.47 9.92
N THR A 82 -4.78 -2.64 9.79
CA THR A 82 -4.95 -1.25 9.33
C THR A 82 -5.29 -1.26 7.84
N VAL A 83 -6.34 -0.55 7.44
CA VAL A 83 -6.74 -0.46 6.03
C VAL A 83 -5.94 0.62 5.28
N GLY A 84 -6.19 0.75 3.98
CA GLY A 84 -5.57 1.75 3.10
C GLY A 84 -4.32 1.25 2.39
N HIS A 85 -4.26 1.52 1.08
CA HIS A 85 -3.17 1.09 0.20
C HIS A 85 -2.71 2.21 -0.74
N GLU A 86 -3.29 3.40 -0.64
CA GLU A 86 -2.90 4.59 -1.39
C GLU A 86 -2.35 5.63 -0.41
N MET A 87 -1.05 5.89 -0.46
CA MET A 87 -0.40 6.84 0.44
C MET A 87 0.91 7.36 -0.11
N VAL A 88 1.29 8.52 0.40
CA VAL A 88 2.63 9.11 0.28
C VAL A 88 3.15 9.44 1.67
N GLY A 89 4.44 9.56 1.81
CA GLY A 89 5.04 9.87 3.09
C GLY A 89 6.54 10.12 3.02
N VAL A 90 7.15 10.13 4.19
CA VAL A 90 8.60 10.29 4.37
C VAL A 90 9.14 9.00 4.95
N VAL A 91 10.21 8.48 4.36
CA VAL A 91 10.91 7.30 4.89
C VAL A 91 11.48 7.64 6.27
N GLU A 92 11.07 6.87 7.27
CA GLU A 92 11.53 7.01 8.66
C GLU A 92 12.72 6.10 8.95
N GLN A 93 12.61 4.84 8.50
CA GLN A 93 13.61 3.80 8.72
C GLN A 93 13.66 2.86 7.53
N VAL A 94 14.83 2.28 7.27
CA VAL A 94 15.03 1.24 6.25
C VAL A 94 15.75 0.03 6.84
N GLY A 95 15.47 -1.14 6.31
CA GLY A 95 16.22 -2.36 6.56
C GLY A 95 17.59 -2.33 5.89
N ALA A 96 18.48 -3.23 6.30
CA ALA A 96 19.89 -3.20 5.90
C ALA A 96 20.13 -3.45 4.40
N ASP A 97 19.18 -4.11 3.70
CA ASP A 97 19.30 -4.45 2.29
C ASP A 97 18.56 -3.47 1.37
N VAL A 98 17.93 -2.43 1.92
CA VAL A 98 17.26 -1.38 1.12
C VAL A 98 18.30 -0.43 0.54
N THR A 99 18.22 -0.23 -0.77
CA THR A 99 19.22 0.55 -1.54
C THR A 99 18.64 1.73 -2.31
N SER A 100 17.35 1.71 -2.67
CA SER A 100 16.69 2.71 -3.53
C SER A 100 16.28 3.98 -2.80
N VAL A 101 16.05 3.89 -1.49
CA VAL A 101 15.56 4.99 -0.65
C VAL A 101 16.32 5.03 0.69
N LYS A 102 16.26 6.18 1.37
CA LYS A 102 16.89 6.39 2.69
C LYS A 102 15.97 7.22 3.59
N PRO A 103 16.18 7.22 4.91
CA PRO A 103 15.47 8.10 5.83
C PRO A 103 15.50 9.56 5.36
N GLY A 104 14.34 10.23 5.41
CA GLY A 104 14.12 11.59 4.94
C GLY A 104 13.65 11.69 3.47
N ASP A 105 13.73 10.64 2.66
CA ASP A 105 13.23 10.68 1.29
C ASP A 105 11.69 10.72 1.28
N ARG A 106 11.13 11.63 0.46
CA ARG A 106 9.68 11.64 0.15
C ARG A 106 9.37 10.53 -0.85
N VAL A 107 8.35 9.73 -0.56
CA VAL A 107 8.02 8.55 -1.35
C VAL A 107 6.53 8.39 -1.59
N THR A 108 6.15 7.87 -2.75
CA THR A 108 4.86 7.22 -2.97
C THR A 108 5.00 5.71 -2.76
N VAL A 109 3.98 5.11 -2.18
CA VAL A 109 3.94 3.68 -1.90
C VAL A 109 3.14 2.97 -3.00
N ASN A 110 3.70 1.91 -3.57
CA ASN A 110 2.98 1.05 -4.49
C ASN A 110 1.88 0.27 -3.75
N VAL A 111 0.69 0.24 -4.33
CA VAL A 111 -0.43 -0.58 -3.83
C VAL A 111 -0.05 -2.05 -3.77
N GLU A 112 0.75 -2.52 -4.72
CA GLU A 112 1.23 -3.89 -4.77
C GLU A 112 2.72 -3.95 -4.43
N THR A 113 3.01 -4.57 -3.29
CA THR A 113 4.36 -4.97 -2.92
C THR A 113 4.68 -6.32 -3.57
N PHE A 114 5.95 -6.62 -3.85
CA PHE A 114 6.30 -7.89 -4.49
C PHE A 114 7.75 -8.30 -4.26
N CYS A 115 7.99 -9.60 -4.18
CA CYS A 115 9.31 -10.13 -3.83
C CYS A 115 10.38 -9.97 -4.92
N GLY A 116 9.99 -9.78 -6.19
CA GLY A 116 10.92 -9.70 -7.33
C GLY A 116 11.50 -11.06 -7.79
N GLU A 117 11.30 -12.14 -7.04
CA GLU A 117 12.02 -13.40 -7.22
C GLU A 117 11.15 -14.57 -7.71
N CYS A 118 9.84 -14.56 -7.40
CA CYS A 118 8.94 -15.65 -7.78
C CYS A 118 8.67 -15.65 -9.29
N PHE A 119 8.09 -16.74 -9.80
CA PHE A 119 7.74 -16.89 -11.20
C PHE A 119 6.97 -15.69 -11.75
N PHE A 120 5.93 -15.27 -11.07
CA PHE A 120 5.07 -14.18 -11.54
C PHE A 120 5.82 -12.83 -11.58
N CYS A 121 6.61 -12.52 -10.55
CA CYS A 121 7.41 -11.29 -10.51
C CYS A 121 8.41 -11.24 -11.69
N LYS A 122 9.12 -12.35 -11.96
CA LYS A 122 10.08 -12.43 -13.05
C LYS A 122 9.46 -12.32 -14.44
N HIS A 123 8.16 -12.56 -14.56
CA HIS A 123 7.41 -12.43 -15.82
C HIS A 123 6.56 -11.15 -15.91
N GLY A 124 6.70 -10.21 -14.95
CA GLY A 124 6.00 -8.93 -14.97
C GLY A 124 4.58 -8.96 -14.40
N TYR A 125 4.14 -10.08 -13.84
CA TYR A 125 2.81 -10.24 -13.22
C TYR A 125 2.90 -10.06 -11.69
N VAL A 126 3.40 -8.93 -11.24
CA VAL A 126 3.70 -8.66 -9.82
C VAL A 126 2.49 -8.75 -8.90
N ASN A 127 1.30 -8.43 -9.42
CA ASN A 127 0.02 -8.59 -8.73
C ASN A 127 -0.29 -10.05 -8.33
N ASN A 128 0.32 -11.02 -9.01
CA ASN A 128 0.20 -12.46 -8.71
C ASN A 128 1.38 -12.98 -7.89
N CYS A 129 2.16 -12.11 -7.25
CA CYS A 129 3.25 -12.50 -6.38
C CYS A 129 2.80 -13.54 -5.35
N THR A 130 3.54 -14.63 -5.22
CA THR A 130 3.20 -15.75 -4.32
C THR A 130 3.69 -15.57 -2.90
N ASP A 131 4.45 -14.51 -2.64
CA ASP A 131 4.89 -14.18 -1.28
C ASP A 131 3.72 -13.70 -0.42
N PRO A 132 3.65 -14.05 0.88
CA PRO A 132 2.59 -13.58 1.78
C PRO A 132 2.46 -12.06 1.87
N ASN A 133 3.56 -11.31 1.72
CA ASN A 133 3.58 -9.85 1.70
C ASN A 133 3.45 -9.27 0.28
N GLY A 134 3.24 -10.10 -0.75
CA GLY A 134 3.22 -9.70 -2.16
C GLY A 134 1.82 -9.56 -2.75
N GLY A 135 1.72 -8.92 -3.91
CA GLY A 135 0.45 -8.53 -4.52
C GLY A 135 -0.27 -7.48 -3.68
N TRP A 136 -1.57 -7.37 -3.78
CA TRP A 136 -2.33 -6.49 -2.88
C TRP A 136 -2.34 -7.05 -1.45
N ALA A 137 -1.28 -6.75 -0.69
CA ALA A 137 -1.12 -7.13 0.71
C ALA A 137 -1.42 -5.97 1.65
N LEU A 138 -0.87 -4.78 1.38
CA LEU A 138 -1.08 -3.57 2.19
C LEU A 138 -2.57 -3.22 2.28
N GLY A 139 -3.05 -2.99 3.50
CA GLY A 139 -4.44 -2.64 3.78
C GLY A 139 -5.45 -3.77 3.55
N CYS A 140 -4.98 -4.99 3.24
CA CYS A 140 -5.84 -6.14 2.99
C CYS A 140 -5.45 -7.36 3.83
N ARG A 141 -4.17 -7.79 3.78
CA ARG A 141 -3.65 -8.95 4.51
C ARG A 141 -2.59 -8.57 5.55
N ILE A 142 -1.96 -7.44 5.36
CA ILE A 142 -1.05 -6.80 6.30
C ILE A 142 -1.48 -5.36 6.52
N ASP A 143 -0.98 -4.73 7.59
CA ASP A 143 -1.30 -3.34 7.90
C ASP A 143 -0.99 -2.40 6.73
N GLY A 144 -1.92 -1.52 6.44
CA GLY A 144 -1.85 -0.49 5.39
C GLY A 144 -1.57 0.90 5.92
N GLY A 145 -1.84 1.92 5.10
CA GLY A 145 -1.40 3.29 5.30
C GLY A 145 -2.47 4.27 5.78
N GLN A 146 -3.69 3.83 6.13
CA GLN A 146 -4.61 4.72 6.86
C GLN A 146 -4.23 4.73 8.36
N ALA A 147 -2.99 5.16 8.61
CA ALA A 147 -2.34 5.30 9.90
C ALA A 147 -1.21 6.32 9.81
N GLU A 148 -0.60 6.67 10.94
CA GLU A 148 0.54 7.59 10.99
C GLU A 148 1.82 6.97 10.41
N TYR A 149 1.97 5.65 10.52
CA TYR A 149 3.12 4.90 10.00
C TYR A 149 2.69 3.60 9.34
N VAL A 150 3.42 3.19 8.32
CA VAL A 150 3.24 1.93 7.63
C VAL A 150 4.58 1.23 7.39
N ARG A 151 4.60 -0.10 7.55
CA ARG A 151 5.71 -0.94 7.11
C ARG A 151 5.47 -1.36 5.67
N VAL A 152 6.40 -1.02 4.80
CA VAL A 152 6.38 -1.40 3.38
C VAL A 152 7.38 -2.53 3.16
N PRO A 153 6.92 -3.76 2.89
CA PRO A 153 7.81 -4.86 2.51
C PRO A 153 8.42 -4.62 1.13
N TYR A 154 9.61 -5.19 0.91
CA TYR A 154 10.32 -5.07 -0.37
C TYR A 154 10.45 -3.62 -0.84
N ALA A 155 10.98 -2.76 0.03
CA ALA A 155 10.99 -1.31 -0.14
C ALA A 155 11.57 -0.84 -1.48
N ASP A 156 12.59 -1.54 -2.02
CA ASP A 156 13.18 -1.20 -3.32
C ASP A 156 12.20 -1.38 -4.50
N GLN A 157 11.16 -2.20 -4.35
CA GLN A 157 10.06 -2.36 -5.30
C GLN A 157 8.78 -1.64 -4.88
N GLY A 158 8.60 -1.47 -3.56
CA GLY A 158 7.37 -0.90 -2.97
C GLY A 158 7.36 0.62 -2.90
N LEU A 159 8.52 1.28 -3.04
CA LEU A 159 8.67 2.73 -2.86
C LEU A 159 9.26 3.41 -4.10
N ASN A 160 8.71 4.57 -4.45
CA ASN A 160 9.27 5.43 -5.47
C ASN A 160 9.48 6.84 -4.91
N ARG A 161 10.69 7.41 -5.09
CA ARG A 161 11.01 8.76 -4.66
C ARG A 161 10.18 9.78 -5.42
N ILE A 162 9.60 10.73 -4.70
CA ILE A 162 8.85 11.84 -5.28
C ILE A 162 9.83 12.95 -5.67
N PRO A 163 9.87 13.39 -6.95
CA PRO A 163 10.67 14.53 -7.36
C PRO A 163 10.25 15.81 -6.63
N ASP A 164 11.19 16.70 -6.37
CA ASP A 164 10.92 17.96 -5.65
C ASP A 164 9.88 18.86 -6.34
N THR A 165 9.73 18.72 -7.66
CA THR A 165 8.75 19.45 -8.47
C THR A 165 7.33 18.88 -8.39
N VAL A 166 7.12 17.72 -7.74
CA VAL A 166 5.84 17.05 -7.61
C VAL A 166 5.36 17.16 -6.16
N SER A 167 4.11 17.62 -5.97
CA SER A 167 3.51 17.70 -4.64
C SER A 167 3.05 16.34 -4.14
N ASP A 168 2.80 16.21 -2.82
CA ASP A 168 2.27 14.97 -2.23
C ASP A 168 0.88 14.63 -2.80
N GLU A 169 0.04 15.64 -3.05
CA GLU A 169 -1.30 15.45 -3.65
C GLU A 169 -1.21 14.90 -5.09
N GLN A 170 -0.24 15.35 -5.87
CA GLN A 170 -0.01 14.83 -7.22
C GLN A 170 0.55 13.40 -7.17
N ALA A 171 1.50 13.16 -6.27
CA ALA A 171 2.16 11.86 -6.12
C ALA A 171 1.23 10.77 -5.54
N LEU A 172 0.23 11.17 -4.76
CA LEU A 172 -0.72 10.24 -4.11
C LEU A 172 -1.40 9.30 -5.11
N PHE A 173 -1.78 9.83 -6.28
CA PHE A 173 -2.47 9.04 -7.30
C PHE A 173 -1.55 8.07 -8.06
N VAL A 174 -0.23 8.22 -7.95
CA VAL A 174 0.74 7.43 -8.73
C VAL A 174 0.77 5.98 -8.28
N GLY A 175 0.66 5.73 -6.97
CA GLY A 175 0.83 4.38 -6.39
C GLY A 175 -0.25 3.37 -6.79
N ASP A 176 -1.46 3.82 -7.16
CA ASP A 176 -2.56 2.94 -7.55
C ASP A 176 -3.30 3.44 -8.80
N VAL A 177 -4.18 4.45 -8.68
CA VAL A 177 -5.15 4.76 -9.75
C VAL A 177 -4.51 5.23 -11.04
N LEU A 178 -3.41 5.97 -10.99
CA LEU A 178 -2.66 6.37 -12.18
C LEU A 178 -1.92 5.18 -12.79
N ALA A 179 -1.27 4.35 -11.97
CA ALA A 179 -0.60 3.12 -12.41
C ALA A 179 -1.60 2.15 -13.05
N THR A 180 -2.81 2.02 -12.47
CA THR A 180 -3.91 1.22 -13.00
C THR A 180 -4.37 1.75 -14.37
N GLY A 181 -4.55 3.07 -14.50
CA GLY A 181 -4.91 3.72 -15.77
C GLY A 181 -3.82 3.56 -16.84
N PHE A 182 -2.56 3.70 -16.46
CA PHE A 182 -1.42 3.46 -17.34
C PHE A 182 -1.36 2.00 -17.81
N TRP A 183 -1.54 1.05 -16.90
CA TRP A 183 -1.57 -0.37 -17.23
C TRP A 183 -2.72 -0.70 -18.20
N ALA A 184 -3.94 -0.20 -17.94
CA ALA A 184 -5.08 -0.37 -18.82
C ALA A 184 -4.79 0.15 -20.23
N THR A 185 -4.18 1.34 -20.35
CA THR A 185 -3.75 1.93 -21.62
C THR A 185 -2.75 1.04 -22.36
N ARG A 186 -1.76 0.52 -21.63
CA ARG A 186 -0.70 -0.31 -22.20
C ARG A 186 -1.19 -1.65 -22.73
N ILE A 187 -2.04 -2.37 -21.96
CA ILE A 187 -2.56 -3.68 -22.39
C ILE A 187 -3.62 -3.59 -23.49
N SER A 188 -4.19 -2.40 -23.72
CA SER A 188 -5.15 -2.16 -24.79
C SER A 188 -4.48 -2.05 -26.16
N GLU A 189 -3.14 -1.99 -26.23
CA GLU A 189 -2.36 -1.94 -27.47
C GLU A 189 -2.85 -0.86 -28.45
N ILE A 190 -3.34 0.29 -27.93
CA ILE A 190 -3.90 1.37 -28.75
C ILE A 190 -2.87 1.95 -29.71
N THR A 191 -3.35 2.28 -30.91
CA THR A 191 -2.58 2.92 -31.98
C THR A 191 -3.06 4.35 -32.22
N ALA A 192 -2.34 5.11 -33.06
CA ALA A 192 -2.71 6.48 -33.43
C ALA A 192 -4.06 6.58 -34.18
N GLU A 193 -4.53 5.49 -34.79
CA GLU A 193 -5.75 5.42 -35.59
C GLU A 193 -6.99 5.03 -34.75
N ASP A 194 -6.79 4.63 -33.49
CA ASP A 194 -7.87 4.11 -32.67
C ASP A 194 -8.72 5.21 -32.03
N THR A 195 -10.03 4.94 -31.92
CA THR A 195 -10.94 5.70 -31.07
C THR A 195 -11.18 4.94 -29.78
N VAL A 196 -10.82 5.54 -28.65
CA VAL A 196 -10.91 4.91 -27.34
C VAL A 196 -12.17 5.36 -26.61
N LEU A 197 -12.99 4.40 -26.17
CA LEU A 197 -14.15 4.64 -25.31
C LEU A 197 -13.81 4.17 -23.88
N ILE A 198 -13.93 5.08 -22.91
CA ILE A 198 -13.76 4.78 -21.48
C ILE A 198 -15.15 4.85 -20.82
N ILE A 199 -15.58 3.75 -20.20
CA ILE A 199 -16.86 3.68 -19.51
C ILE A 199 -16.64 3.87 -18.02
N GLY A 200 -17.12 5.00 -17.49
CA GLY A 200 -16.96 5.41 -16.09
C GLY A 200 -15.97 6.58 -15.91
N ALA A 201 -16.46 7.66 -15.28
CA ALA A 201 -15.69 8.87 -15.01
C ALA A 201 -15.25 8.96 -13.53
N GLY A 202 -15.01 7.83 -12.88
CA GLY A 202 -14.39 7.76 -11.57
C GLY A 202 -12.86 7.97 -11.64
N PRO A 203 -12.15 7.96 -10.49
CA PRO A 203 -10.69 8.22 -10.46
C PRO A 203 -9.90 7.37 -11.45
N THR A 204 -10.15 6.07 -11.51
CA THR A 204 -9.47 5.16 -12.45
C THR A 204 -9.78 5.52 -13.91
N GLY A 205 -11.04 5.82 -14.27
CA GLY A 205 -11.41 6.22 -15.64
C GLY A 205 -10.75 7.54 -16.06
N ILE A 206 -10.69 8.52 -15.15
CA ILE A 206 -10.02 9.81 -15.40
C ILE A 206 -8.51 9.60 -15.57
N CYS A 207 -7.87 8.82 -14.71
CA CYS A 207 -6.45 8.49 -14.83
C CYS A 207 -6.16 7.72 -16.12
N THR A 208 -7.03 6.77 -16.51
CA THR A 208 -6.92 6.08 -17.80
C THR A 208 -6.98 7.07 -18.97
N LEU A 209 -7.91 8.02 -18.94
CA LEU A 209 -8.02 9.06 -19.98
C LEU A 209 -6.73 9.89 -20.08
N LEU A 210 -6.18 10.31 -18.95
CA LEU A 210 -4.90 11.05 -18.91
C LEU A 210 -3.76 10.22 -19.53
N CYS A 211 -3.67 8.94 -19.18
CA CYS A 211 -2.67 8.03 -19.73
C CYS A 211 -2.86 7.80 -21.24
N VAL A 212 -4.09 7.60 -21.70
CA VAL A 212 -4.39 7.46 -23.13
C VAL A 212 -3.96 8.69 -23.91
N VAL A 213 -4.28 9.91 -23.42
CA VAL A 213 -3.89 11.16 -24.09
C VAL A 213 -2.36 11.32 -24.18
N VAL A 214 -1.64 11.00 -23.11
CA VAL A 214 -0.17 11.08 -23.09
C VAL A 214 0.44 10.02 -24.01
N TYR A 215 -0.04 8.78 -23.93
CA TYR A 215 0.43 7.67 -24.74
C TYR A 215 0.20 7.91 -26.23
N HIS A 216 -0.99 8.36 -26.61
CA HIS A 216 -1.36 8.67 -27.99
C HIS A 216 -0.50 9.82 -28.59
N ARG A 217 -0.19 10.84 -27.79
CA ARG A 217 0.71 11.93 -28.23
C ARG A 217 2.14 11.41 -28.47
N GLY A 218 2.61 10.47 -27.66
CA GLY A 218 3.92 9.82 -27.85
C GLY A 218 4.01 8.93 -29.09
N LEU A 219 2.86 8.42 -29.59
CA LEU A 219 2.80 7.65 -30.84
C LEU A 219 2.82 8.52 -32.12
N GLN A 220 2.49 9.84 -31.96
CA GLN A 220 2.44 10.78 -33.06
C GLN A 220 3.76 11.57 -33.24
N SER A 221 4.70 11.44 -32.30
CA SER A 221 6.03 12.09 -32.31
C SER A 221 7.11 11.13 -32.80
#